data_b717918d526b81ec26610ce3dec38fd5
#
_entry.id   b717918d526b81ec26610ce3dec38fd5
#
_cell.length_a   1.000
_cell.length_b   1.000
_cell.length_c   1.000
_cell.angle_alpha   90.00
_cell.angle_beta   90.00
_cell.angle_gamma   90.00
#
_symmetry.space_group_name_H-M   'P 1'
#
loop_
_entity.id
_entity.type
_entity.pdbx_description
1 polymer ?
#
loop_
_entity_poly.entity_id
_entity_poly.type
_entity_poly.pdbx_seq_one_letter_code
_entity_poly.pdbx_strand_id
1 'polypeptide(L)'
;MSKIKSYAKLGVKMEVTVHIPDTIGARLGNDPEAIPRWLLEKAGLEAYRSGEISGYELRLMLGLKSRLELDAFLKMHGVYLEYTEEDFAHDAETSRQLKRQHAQSE
;
A
#
# COMPACT_ATOMS: atom_id res chain seq x y z
N MET A 1 -12.20 10.28 -21.49
CA MET A 1 -11.00 9.50 -21.22
C MET A 1 -11.35 8.06 -20.92
N SER A 2 -10.86 7.18 -21.75
CA SER A 2 -11.21 5.77 -21.63
C SER A 2 -10.66 5.13 -20.37
N LYS A 3 -9.58 5.66 -19.84
CA LYS A 3 -8.98 5.07 -18.65
C LYS A 3 -9.87 5.15 -17.43
N ILE A 4 -10.67 6.18 -17.33
CA ILE A 4 -11.53 6.36 -16.18
C ILE A 4 -12.56 5.25 -16.08
N LYS A 5 -13.01 4.76 -17.21
CA LYS A 5 -14.06 3.75 -17.24
C LYS A 5 -13.64 2.42 -16.65
N SER A 6 -12.37 2.06 -16.82
CA SER A 6 -11.95 0.75 -16.37
C SER A 6 -11.86 0.62 -14.86
N TYR A 7 -11.77 1.73 -14.15
CA TYR A 7 -11.68 1.66 -12.68
C TYR A 7 -13.01 1.38 -12.05
N ALA A 8 -14.03 2.00 -12.56
CA ALA A 8 -15.35 1.92 -11.95
C ALA A 8 -15.85 0.51 -11.89
N LYS A 9 -15.46 -0.31 -12.84
CA LYS A 9 -16.03 -1.63 -12.96
C LYS A 9 -15.62 -2.59 -11.88
N LEU A 10 -14.38 -2.63 -11.52
CA LEU A 10 -13.89 -3.69 -10.65
C LEU A 10 -13.29 -3.14 -9.38
N GLY A 11 -13.39 -1.86 -9.16
CA GLY A 11 -12.82 -1.26 -7.98
C GLY A 11 -11.33 -1.50 -7.88
N VAL A 12 -10.68 -1.61 -9.02
CA VAL A 12 -9.29 -2.02 -9.00
C VAL A 12 -8.36 -0.86 -8.84
N LYS A 13 -8.04 -0.18 -9.92
CA LYS A 13 -6.98 0.81 -9.85
C LYS A 13 -7.41 2.13 -10.45
N MET A 14 -6.95 3.19 -9.81
CA MET A 14 -7.06 4.52 -10.36
C MET A 14 -5.67 4.93 -10.83
N GLU A 15 -5.56 5.36 -12.06
CA GLU A 15 -4.30 5.88 -12.56
C GLU A 15 -4.25 7.39 -12.37
N VAL A 16 -3.13 7.86 -11.86
CA VAL A 16 -2.93 9.28 -11.60
C VAL A 16 -1.67 9.71 -12.32
N THR A 17 -1.77 10.82 -13.05
CA THR A 17 -0.63 11.37 -13.75
C THR A 17 -0.13 12.60 -13.00
N VAL A 18 1.16 12.61 -12.72
CA VAL A 18 1.79 13.67 -11.95
C VAL A 18 2.93 14.25 -12.79
N HIS A 19 3.00 15.57 -12.82
CA HIS A 19 4.06 16.27 -13.57
C HIS A 19 5.06 16.85 -12.58
N ILE A 20 6.31 16.48 -12.74
CA ILE A 20 7.38 16.94 -11.88
C ILE A 20 8.42 17.62 -12.73
N PRO A 21 8.88 18.84 -12.37
CA PRO A 21 9.95 19.49 -13.12
C PRO A 21 11.19 18.60 -13.21
N ASP A 22 11.82 18.60 -14.36
CA ASP A 22 12.95 17.72 -14.61
C ASP A 22 14.06 17.85 -13.59
N THR A 23 14.37 19.08 -13.21
CA THR A 23 15.45 19.33 -12.26
C THR A 23 15.14 18.76 -10.88
N ILE A 24 13.87 18.79 -10.50
CA ILE A 24 13.45 18.25 -9.22
C ILE A 24 13.35 16.73 -9.29
N GLY A 25 12.84 16.23 -10.41
CA GLY A 25 12.74 14.79 -10.59
C GLY A 25 14.09 14.11 -10.51
N ALA A 26 15.13 14.75 -11.04
CA ALA A 26 16.46 14.18 -10.99
C ALA A 26 16.98 14.04 -9.56
N ARG A 27 16.52 14.89 -8.66
CA ARG A 27 16.91 14.81 -7.24
C ARG A 27 16.16 13.74 -6.50
N LEU A 28 14.95 13.41 -6.94
CA LEU A 28 14.12 12.44 -6.24
C LEU A 28 14.54 11.00 -6.51
N GLY A 29 15.18 10.77 -7.63
CA GLY A 29 15.65 9.44 -7.94
C GLY A 29 16.49 9.45 -9.21
N ASN A 30 17.44 8.56 -9.27
CA ASN A 30 18.29 8.45 -10.46
C ASN A 30 17.58 7.73 -11.60
N ASP A 31 16.54 6.98 -11.27
CA ASP A 31 15.81 6.18 -12.24
C ASP A 31 14.38 6.72 -12.36
N PRO A 32 14.03 7.30 -13.52
CA PRO A 32 12.68 7.83 -13.70
C PRO A 32 11.59 6.78 -13.49
N GLU A 33 11.90 5.52 -13.71
CA GLU A 33 10.91 4.46 -13.53
C GLU A 33 10.64 4.15 -12.07
N ALA A 34 11.54 4.54 -11.19
CA ALA A 34 11.35 4.33 -9.75
C ALA A 34 10.50 5.43 -9.10
N ILE A 35 10.35 6.55 -9.77
CA ILE A 35 9.64 7.68 -9.18
C ILE A 35 8.16 7.39 -8.89
N PRO A 36 7.42 6.72 -9.78
CA PRO A 36 6.02 6.41 -9.48
C PRO A 36 5.86 5.60 -8.20
N ARG A 37 6.70 4.61 -7.99
CA ARG A 37 6.64 3.81 -6.78
C ARG A 37 7.00 4.65 -5.56
N TRP A 38 8.02 5.47 -5.67
CA TRP A 38 8.44 6.35 -4.60
C TRP A 38 7.31 7.30 -4.19
N LEU A 39 6.62 7.88 -5.18
CA LEU A 39 5.50 8.78 -4.90
C LEU A 39 4.37 8.02 -4.20
N LEU A 40 4.07 6.83 -4.67
CA LEU A 40 3.01 6.01 -4.08
C LEU A 40 3.33 5.70 -2.63
N GLU A 41 4.55 5.34 -2.33
CA GLU A 41 4.96 5.04 -0.97
C GLU A 41 4.87 6.27 -0.08
N LYS A 42 5.31 7.41 -0.57
CA LYS A 42 5.25 8.63 0.23
C LYS A 42 3.83 9.08 0.49
N ALA A 43 2.98 9.01 -0.54
CA ALA A 43 1.57 9.36 -0.37
C ALA A 43 0.88 8.42 0.59
N GLY A 44 1.15 7.14 0.47
CA GLY A 44 0.57 6.15 1.37
C GLY A 44 1.00 6.34 2.81
N LEU A 45 2.28 6.61 3.02
CA LEU A 45 2.79 6.87 4.36
C LEU A 45 2.10 8.07 5.00
N GLU A 46 1.97 9.15 4.24
CA GLU A 46 1.34 10.35 4.77
C GLU A 46 -0.13 10.11 5.08
N ALA A 47 -0.84 9.43 4.19
CA ALA A 47 -2.24 9.11 4.41
C ALA A 47 -2.41 8.23 5.65
N TYR A 48 -1.50 7.28 5.84
CA TYR A 48 -1.55 6.42 7.02
C TYR A 48 -1.27 7.21 8.29
N ARG A 49 -0.25 8.07 8.26
CA ARG A 49 0.12 8.86 9.44
C ARG A 49 -0.99 9.83 9.85
N SER A 50 -1.69 10.38 8.87
CA SER A 50 -2.76 11.33 9.16
C SER A 50 -4.09 10.65 9.46
N GLY A 51 -4.14 9.32 9.40
CA GLY A 51 -5.34 8.58 9.71
C GLY A 51 -6.34 8.49 8.58
N GLU A 52 -5.95 8.87 7.38
CA GLU A 52 -6.86 8.81 6.23
C GLU A 52 -7.05 7.40 5.72
N ILE A 53 -6.05 6.55 5.88
CA ILE A 53 -6.16 5.14 5.51
C ILE A 53 -5.64 4.29 6.66
N SER A 54 -6.14 3.05 6.70
CA SER A 54 -5.71 2.09 7.70
C SER A 54 -4.44 1.38 7.24
N GLY A 55 -3.84 0.60 8.14
CA GLY A 55 -2.70 -0.23 7.78
C GLY A 55 -3.05 -1.24 6.71
N TYR A 56 -4.24 -1.82 6.80
CA TYR A 56 -4.69 -2.77 5.79
C TYR A 56 -4.80 -2.09 4.42
N GLU A 57 -5.36 -0.88 4.40
CA GLU A 57 -5.48 -0.14 3.15
C GLU A 57 -4.11 0.23 2.58
N LEU A 58 -3.17 0.58 3.45
CA LEU A 58 -1.80 0.84 3.00
C LEU A 58 -1.18 -0.40 2.38
N ARG A 59 -1.45 -1.57 2.96
CA ARG A 59 -0.98 -2.83 2.39
C ARG A 59 -1.52 -3.03 0.99
N LEU A 60 -2.82 -2.77 0.80
CA LEU A 60 -3.44 -2.89 -0.52
C LEU A 60 -2.82 -1.92 -1.51
N MET A 61 -2.61 -0.70 -1.07
CA MET A 61 -2.07 0.35 -1.92
C MET A 61 -0.67 0.02 -2.43
N LEU A 62 0.15 -0.55 -1.56
CA LEU A 62 1.55 -0.83 -1.88
C LEU A 62 1.79 -2.27 -2.30
N GLY A 63 0.77 -3.10 -2.26
CA GLY A 63 0.93 -4.50 -2.64
C GLY A 63 1.71 -5.31 -1.63
N LEU A 64 1.70 -4.89 -0.37
CA LEU A 64 2.36 -5.63 0.69
C LEU A 64 1.50 -6.83 1.07
N LYS A 65 2.10 -7.99 1.12
CA LYS A 65 1.36 -9.23 1.25
C LYS A 65 1.01 -9.61 2.67
N SER A 66 1.72 -9.06 3.64
CA SER A 66 1.51 -9.45 5.02
C SER A 66 1.67 -8.24 5.93
N ARG A 67 1.18 -8.42 7.16
CA ARG A 67 1.39 -7.42 8.18
C ARG A 67 2.87 -7.27 8.52
N LEU A 68 3.62 -8.35 8.40
CA LEU A 68 5.05 -8.28 8.67
C LEU A 68 5.76 -7.40 7.64
N GLU A 69 5.36 -7.50 6.37
CA GLU A 69 5.92 -6.64 5.34
C GLU A 69 5.55 -5.18 5.61
N LEU A 70 4.32 -4.94 6.05
CA LEU A 70 3.89 -3.59 6.40
C LEU A 70 4.74 -3.03 7.54
N ASP A 71 4.93 -3.83 8.58
CA ASP A 71 5.71 -3.40 9.73
C ASP A 71 7.13 -3.05 9.33
N ALA A 72 7.74 -3.86 8.49
CA ALA A 72 9.08 -3.61 8.01
C ALA A 72 9.15 -2.32 7.20
N PHE A 73 8.15 -2.11 6.33
CA PHE A 73 8.10 -0.89 5.54
C PHE A 73 7.98 0.34 6.43
N LEU A 74 7.10 0.29 7.40
CA LEU A 74 6.89 1.42 8.31
C LEU A 74 8.13 1.72 9.14
N LYS A 75 8.81 0.67 9.60
CA LYS A 75 10.03 0.85 10.37
C LYS A 75 11.13 1.52 9.56
N MET A 76 11.23 1.15 8.30
CA MET A 76 12.21 1.78 7.41
C MET A 76 11.99 3.28 7.30
N HIS A 77 10.76 3.71 7.46
CA HIS A 77 10.41 5.12 7.32
C HIS A 77 10.16 5.80 8.65
N GLY A 78 10.52 5.13 9.75
CA GLY A 78 10.40 5.73 11.08
C GLY A 78 8.98 5.91 11.55
N VAL A 79 8.07 5.08 11.08
CA VAL A 79 6.66 5.16 11.44
C VAL A 79 6.29 3.89 12.22
N TYR A 80 5.52 4.08 13.30
CA TYR A 80 5.08 2.95 14.10
C TYR A 80 3.73 2.44 13.60
N LEU A 81 3.59 1.13 13.62
CA LEU A 81 2.34 0.48 13.24
C LEU A 81 1.30 0.71 14.32
N GLU A 82 0.14 1.25 13.92
CA GLU A 82 -0.99 1.40 14.81
C GLU A 82 -2.07 0.43 14.40
N TYR A 83 -2.57 -0.32 15.37
CA TYR A 83 -3.62 -1.29 15.11
C TYR A 83 -4.99 -0.63 15.21
N THR A 84 -5.76 -0.74 14.16
CA THR A 84 -7.16 -0.33 14.18
C THR A 84 -8.02 -1.58 14.24
N GLU A 85 -9.32 -1.39 14.49
CA GLU A 85 -10.25 -2.50 14.48
C GLU A 85 -10.27 -3.18 13.11
N GLU A 86 -10.18 -2.39 12.06
CA GLU A 86 -10.18 -2.93 10.71
C GLU A 86 -8.97 -3.80 10.47
N ASP A 87 -7.79 -3.33 10.88
CA ASP A 87 -6.56 -4.08 10.72
C ASP A 87 -6.63 -5.41 11.47
N PHE A 88 -7.14 -5.36 12.69
CA PHE A 88 -7.27 -6.55 13.50
C PHE A 88 -8.20 -7.56 12.86
N ALA A 89 -9.33 -7.11 12.36
CA ALA A 89 -10.29 -7.99 11.73
C ALA A 89 -9.71 -8.70 10.51
N HIS A 90 -8.98 -7.97 9.68
CA HIS A 90 -8.38 -8.56 8.49
C HIS A 90 -7.27 -9.54 8.83
N ASP A 91 -6.46 -9.23 9.83
CA ASP A 91 -5.42 -10.14 10.27
C ASP A 91 -6.01 -11.44 10.84
N ALA A 92 -7.07 -11.32 11.62
CA ALA A 92 -7.73 -12.48 12.19
C ALA A 92 -8.30 -13.37 11.08
N GLU A 93 -8.90 -12.76 10.07
CA GLU A 93 -9.44 -13.49 8.94
C GLU A 93 -8.35 -14.22 8.19
N THR A 94 -7.24 -13.56 7.93
CA THR A 94 -6.11 -14.16 7.23
C THR A 94 -5.55 -15.33 8.03
N SER A 95 -5.41 -15.16 9.33
CA SER A 95 -4.91 -16.24 10.18
C SER A 95 -5.81 -17.47 10.14
N ARG A 96 -7.13 -17.26 10.15
CA ARG A 96 -8.06 -18.37 10.09
C ARG A 96 -7.96 -19.10 8.75
N GLN A 97 -7.79 -18.37 7.67
CA GLN A 97 -7.64 -18.98 6.36
C GLN A 97 -6.38 -19.80 6.27
N LEU A 98 -5.29 -19.30 6.81
CA LEU A 98 -4.03 -20.02 6.80
C LEU A 98 -4.13 -21.31 7.63
N LYS A 99 -4.78 -21.26 8.77
CA LYS A 99 -4.96 -22.44 9.58
C LYS A 99 -5.77 -23.51 8.87
N ARG A 100 -6.82 -23.09 8.16
CA ARG A 100 -7.63 -24.04 7.40
C ARG A 100 -6.81 -24.70 6.30
N GLN A 101 -5.99 -23.94 5.62
CA GLN A 101 -5.16 -24.49 4.56
C GLN A 101 -4.18 -25.51 5.10
N HIS A 102 -3.59 -25.22 6.23
CA HIS A 102 -2.66 -26.17 6.87
C HIS A 102 -3.36 -27.44 7.28
N ALA A 103 -4.55 -27.31 7.84
CA ALA A 103 -5.32 -28.49 8.25
C ALA A 103 -5.66 -29.36 7.07
N GLN A 104 -5.97 -28.73 5.93
CA GLN A 104 -6.35 -29.50 4.75
C GLN A 104 -5.17 -30.19 4.08
N SER A 105 -3.99 -29.63 4.22
CA SER A 105 -2.81 -30.20 3.59
C SER A 105 -2.23 -31.38 4.35
N GLU A 106 -2.69 -31.60 5.55
CA GLU A 106 -2.27 -32.75 6.33
C GLU A 106 -3.25 -33.89 6.17
#